data_4c81b728d268eac77a6e686d12d7dcc3
#
_entry.id   4c81b728d268eac77a6e686d12d7dcc3
#
_cell.length_a   1.000
_cell.length_b   1.000
_cell.length_c   1.000
_cell.angle_alpha   90.00
_cell.angle_beta   90.00
_cell.angle_gamma   90.00
#
_symmetry.space_group_name_H-M   'P 1'
#
loop_
_entity.id
_entity.type
_entity.pdbx_description
1 polymer ?
#
loop_
_entity_poly.entity_id
_entity_poly.type
_entity_poly.pdbx_seq_one_letter_code
_entity_poly.pdbx_strand_id
1 'polypeptide(L)'
;MYKVLDNNSGTAYSGSEPTSESTSPFALGGYVLKYMYSITSSEAAKYLTTDFMPVSTDSTVSAAATDGKIESLSITAGSGYTNGTYYAAVYGDGTSAGTSSGAIVRITVSGGAIASFGLTAGTDTTIHSGGAGYTYGSVNLGSSYTFSDSGLSSSSSMGSGSGGAVDVIISPKNGHGNDAVIELGGHYVMTATTLTQAENDDVTTANDFRQVGIVVDPTTYGTTTVATSSTARQTFIVKMSSSSGTFEVDEKISQASTGAIGKVVEWDSTRSLLYFQQERFGDFGTNSTTGDNTAFSGANLITGASSSATGTPSTTTETVTLPNSNTVSLTTGYANPELQPDSGNIIYLENRKPISRSSDQTEDIKVIIEF
;
A
#
# COMPACT_ATOMS: atom_id res chain seq x y z
N MET A 1 12.73 12.90 -1.52
CA MET A 1 11.98 12.70 -2.79
C MET A 1 10.89 13.75 -2.90
N TYR A 2 10.66 14.25 -4.11
CA TYR A 2 9.73 15.35 -4.33
C TYR A 2 8.80 15.04 -5.49
N LYS A 3 7.53 15.35 -5.33
CA LYS A 3 6.56 15.35 -6.42
C LYS A 3 6.56 16.72 -7.08
N VAL A 4 6.58 16.72 -8.41
CA VAL A 4 6.43 17.94 -9.21
C VAL A 4 4.95 18.20 -9.40
N LEU A 5 4.44 19.30 -8.85
CA LEU A 5 3.06 19.75 -9.01
C LEU A 5 2.91 20.70 -10.21
N ASP A 6 3.98 21.43 -10.57
CA ASP A 6 4.07 22.21 -11.79
C ASP A 6 5.51 22.17 -12.32
N ASN A 7 5.68 21.93 -13.61
CA ASN A 7 6.98 21.80 -14.27
C ASN A 7 7.35 23.02 -15.13
N ASN A 8 6.76 24.17 -14.83
CA ASN A 8 7.01 25.41 -15.54
C ASN A 8 6.84 25.26 -17.07
N SER A 9 5.72 24.69 -17.49
CA SER A 9 5.38 24.43 -18.90
C SER A 9 6.45 23.63 -19.65
N GLY A 10 7.12 22.70 -18.98
CA GLY A 10 8.16 21.84 -19.54
C GLY A 10 9.53 22.48 -19.68
N THR A 11 9.74 23.67 -19.13
CA THR A 11 11.08 24.29 -19.09
C THR A 11 11.98 23.46 -18.16
N ALA A 12 13.21 23.18 -18.62
CA ALA A 12 14.15 22.38 -17.84
C ALA A 12 14.41 23.03 -16.46
N TYR A 13 14.46 22.18 -15.43
CA TYR A 13 14.76 22.62 -14.09
C TYR A 13 16.16 23.26 -14.00
N SER A 14 16.25 24.45 -13.47
CA SER A 14 17.51 25.22 -13.34
C SER A 14 17.81 25.63 -11.89
N GLY A 15 17.07 25.11 -10.92
CA GLY A 15 17.27 25.41 -9.50
C GLY A 15 18.38 24.58 -8.85
N SER A 16 18.67 24.91 -7.60
CA SER A 16 19.51 24.09 -6.73
C SER A 16 18.78 22.81 -6.32
N GLU A 17 19.50 21.82 -5.80
CA GLU A 17 18.91 20.63 -5.23
C GLU A 17 17.89 20.98 -4.13
N PRO A 18 16.65 20.48 -4.20
CA PRO A 18 15.64 20.77 -3.18
C PRO A 18 15.98 20.07 -1.86
N THR A 19 15.94 20.83 -0.77
CA THR A 19 16.24 20.35 0.60
C THR A 19 15.08 20.55 1.57
N SER A 20 14.00 21.21 1.14
CA SER A 20 12.85 21.48 2.00
C SER A 20 12.04 20.21 2.28
N GLU A 21 11.77 19.93 3.55
CA GLU A 21 10.88 18.85 4.01
C GLU A 21 9.49 19.39 4.40
N SER A 22 9.11 20.56 3.87
CA SER A 22 7.80 21.16 4.11
C SER A 22 6.68 20.25 3.59
N THR A 23 5.66 20.04 4.41
CA THR A 23 4.43 19.34 4.01
C THR A 23 3.56 20.17 3.06
N SER A 24 3.81 21.46 2.95
CA SER A 24 3.16 22.34 1.97
C SER A 24 4.00 22.45 0.70
N PRO A 25 3.37 22.61 -0.48
CA PRO A 25 4.08 22.90 -1.72
C PRO A 25 4.98 24.13 -1.62
N PHE A 26 6.13 24.11 -2.30
CA PHE A 26 7.07 25.22 -2.37
C PHE A 26 7.61 25.40 -3.79
N ALA A 27 7.98 26.64 -4.13
CA ALA A 27 8.55 26.96 -5.43
C ALA A 27 10.08 26.92 -5.38
N LEU A 28 10.69 26.28 -6.37
CA LEU A 28 12.14 26.24 -6.56
C LEU A 28 12.49 26.05 -8.03
N GLY A 29 13.39 26.86 -8.56
CA GLY A 29 13.88 26.74 -9.94
C GLY A 29 12.79 26.83 -11.02
N GLY A 30 11.71 27.55 -10.75
CA GLY A 30 10.54 27.68 -11.61
C GLY A 30 9.50 26.56 -11.44
N TYR A 31 9.82 25.49 -10.72
CA TYR A 31 8.91 24.38 -10.46
C TYR A 31 8.16 24.58 -9.14
N VAL A 32 6.97 24.03 -9.04
CA VAL A 32 6.26 23.82 -7.77
C VAL A 32 6.44 22.38 -7.34
N LEU A 33 7.07 22.20 -6.19
CA LEU A 33 7.47 20.92 -5.64
C LEU A 33 6.71 20.63 -4.33
N LYS A 34 6.48 19.37 -4.04
CA LYS A 34 5.98 18.88 -2.76
C LYS A 34 6.91 17.80 -2.24
N TYR A 35 7.34 17.93 -1.00
CA TYR A 35 8.11 16.89 -0.33
C TYR A 35 7.22 15.66 -0.06
N MET A 36 7.72 14.46 -0.32
CA MET A 36 7.02 13.20 -0.15
C MET A 36 7.65 12.33 0.92
N TYR A 37 8.93 12.05 0.81
CA TYR A 37 9.71 11.24 1.77
C TYR A 37 11.21 11.36 1.49
N SER A 38 12.03 10.89 2.43
CA SER A 38 13.48 10.78 2.27
C SER A 38 13.91 9.32 2.16
N ILE A 39 14.92 9.07 1.34
CA ILE A 39 15.62 7.79 1.24
C ILE A 39 16.90 7.92 2.02
N THR A 40 17.12 7.05 3.02
CA THR A 40 18.36 7.04 3.78
C THR A 40 19.52 6.50 2.94
N SER A 41 20.75 6.85 3.30
CA SER A 41 21.94 6.33 2.62
C SER A 41 22.00 4.78 2.68
N SER A 42 21.51 4.19 3.76
CA SER A 42 21.45 2.73 3.91
C SER A 42 20.41 2.09 2.96
N GLU A 43 19.25 2.71 2.80
CA GLU A 43 18.21 2.26 1.86
C GLU A 43 18.68 2.44 0.42
N ALA A 44 19.30 3.58 0.11
CA ALA A 44 19.85 3.83 -1.21
C ALA A 44 20.93 2.79 -1.58
N ALA A 45 21.84 2.49 -0.66
CA ALA A 45 22.88 1.49 -0.90
C ALA A 45 22.34 0.08 -1.13
N LYS A 46 21.22 -0.28 -0.49
CA LYS A 46 20.62 -1.62 -0.58
C LYS A 46 19.64 -1.77 -1.74
N TYR A 47 18.81 -0.76 -1.98
CA TYR A 47 17.60 -0.90 -2.81
C TYR A 47 17.55 0.03 -4.01
N LEU A 48 18.36 1.12 -4.06
CA LEU A 48 18.37 2.00 -5.22
C LEU A 48 19.18 1.36 -6.36
N THR A 49 18.53 1.23 -7.52
CA THR A 49 19.16 0.75 -8.77
C THR A 49 18.83 1.71 -9.91
N THR A 50 19.25 1.42 -11.13
CA THR A 50 18.86 2.19 -12.32
C THR A 50 17.37 2.08 -12.61
N ASP A 51 16.73 0.98 -12.23
CA ASP A 51 15.34 0.67 -12.59
C ASP A 51 14.38 0.74 -11.40
N PHE A 52 14.89 0.66 -10.16
CA PHE A 52 14.08 0.61 -8.94
C PHE A 52 14.54 1.61 -7.91
N MET A 53 13.58 2.22 -7.24
CA MET A 53 13.77 3.19 -6.19
C MET A 53 12.97 2.77 -4.95
N PRO A 54 13.58 2.77 -3.76
CA PRO A 54 12.82 2.51 -2.53
C PRO A 54 11.80 3.61 -2.29
N VAL A 55 10.58 3.21 -1.90
CA VAL A 55 9.48 4.10 -1.57
C VAL A 55 9.08 3.85 -0.12
N SER A 56 8.93 4.93 0.64
CA SER A 56 8.44 4.90 2.01
C SER A 56 7.38 5.99 2.22
N THR A 57 6.50 5.78 3.18
CA THR A 57 5.54 6.79 3.59
C THR A 57 6.10 7.57 4.78
N ASP A 58 6.27 8.88 4.61
CA ASP A 58 6.62 9.78 5.70
C ASP A 58 5.38 10.08 6.55
N SER A 59 5.45 9.81 7.86
CA SER A 59 4.31 9.97 8.76
C SER A 59 3.84 11.41 8.91
N THR A 60 4.75 12.39 8.79
CA THR A 60 4.41 13.81 8.89
C THR A 60 3.68 14.29 7.64
N VAL A 61 4.16 13.85 6.47
CA VAL A 61 3.51 14.14 5.19
C VAL A 61 2.15 13.45 5.11
N SER A 62 2.07 12.18 5.51
CA SER A 62 0.83 11.41 5.56
C SER A 62 -0.23 12.06 6.46
N ALA A 63 0.18 12.50 7.65
CA ALA A 63 -0.73 13.19 8.58
C ALA A 63 -1.22 14.56 8.08
N ALA A 64 -0.43 15.23 7.23
CA ALA A 64 -0.79 16.52 6.64
C ALA A 64 -1.57 16.39 5.31
N ALA A 65 -1.67 15.18 4.76
CA ALA A 65 -2.40 14.91 3.55
C ALA A 65 -3.91 15.16 3.73
N THR A 66 -4.56 15.64 2.70
CA THR A 66 -5.99 15.94 2.75
C THR A 66 -6.65 15.40 1.49
N ASP A 67 -7.65 14.54 1.67
CA ASP A 67 -8.40 13.93 0.57
C ASP A 67 -9.03 14.98 -0.33
N GLY A 68 -8.86 14.81 -1.64
CA GLY A 68 -9.46 15.68 -2.64
C GLY A 68 -9.08 17.16 -2.52
N LYS A 69 -7.94 17.49 -1.90
CA LYS A 69 -7.44 18.86 -1.84
C LYS A 69 -6.91 19.31 -3.19
N ILE A 70 -7.16 20.56 -3.56
CA ILE A 70 -6.60 21.15 -4.76
C ILE A 70 -5.26 21.79 -4.39
N GLU A 71 -4.17 21.29 -4.99
CA GLU A 71 -2.80 21.74 -4.73
C GLU A 71 -2.05 22.17 -6.00
N SER A 72 -2.67 22.02 -7.19
CA SER A 72 -2.11 22.46 -8.46
C SER A 72 -3.20 22.92 -9.41
N LEU A 73 -2.83 23.73 -10.41
CA LEU A 73 -3.73 24.26 -11.43
C LEU A 73 -3.07 24.13 -12.82
N SER A 74 -3.89 23.87 -13.82
CA SER A 74 -3.50 24.02 -15.22
C SER A 74 -4.10 25.30 -15.79
N ILE A 75 -3.25 26.19 -16.32
CA ILE A 75 -3.66 27.51 -16.74
C ILE A 75 -3.56 27.66 -18.26
N THR A 76 -4.66 28.06 -18.88
CA THR A 76 -4.68 28.59 -20.25
C THR A 76 -4.78 30.11 -20.14
N ALA A 77 -3.77 30.81 -20.60
CA ALA A 77 -3.63 32.27 -20.36
C ALA A 77 -4.76 33.12 -20.97
N GLY A 78 -5.21 32.79 -22.17
CA GLY A 78 -6.16 33.61 -22.91
C GLY A 78 -5.62 35.01 -23.23
N SER A 79 -6.51 35.95 -23.57
CA SER A 79 -6.13 37.33 -23.86
C SER A 79 -7.31 38.31 -23.68
N GLY A 80 -7.01 39.61 -23.57
CA GLY A 80 -7.98 40.66 -23.49
C GLY A 80 -8.67 40.82 -22.14
N TYR A 81 -8.16 40.18 -21.11
CA TYR A 81 -8.67 40.33 -19.75
C TYR A 81 -8.18 41.66 -19.11
N THR A 82 -8.95 42.15 -18.15
CA THR A 82 -8.57 43.34 -17.38
C THR A 82 -7.49 42.97 -16.34
N ASN A 83 -6.39 43.71 -16.32
CA ASN A 83 -5.33 43.47 -15.32
C ASN A 83 -5.87 43.61 -13.89
N GLY A 84 -5.47 42.71 -13.01
CA GLY A 84 -5.90 42.72 -11.61
C GLY A 84 -5.76 41.39 -10.93
N THR A 85 -6.24 41.33 -9.69
CA THR A 85 -6.34 40.09 -8.90
C THR A 85 -7.82 39.79 -8.65
N TYR A 86 -8.20 38.57 -8.97
CA TYR A 86 -9.57 38.09 -8.86
C TYR A 86 -9.61 36.81 -8.03
N TYR A 87 -10.75 36.54 -7.40
CA TYR A 87 -10.97 35.31 -6.64
C TYR A 87 -12.13 34.55 -7.24
N ALA A 88 -11.95 33.26 -7.45
CA ALA A 88 -12.96 32.37 -7.99
C ALA A 88 -13.13 31.16 -7.08
N ALA A 89 -14.39 30.83 -6.77
CA ALA A 89 -14.68 29.60 -6.07
C ALA A 89 -14.57 28.41 -7.02
N VAL A 90 -14.14 27.27 -6.49
CA VAL A 90 -14.22 26.01 -7.21
C VAL A 90 -15.58 25.38 -6.98
N TYR A 91 -16.27 25.04 -8.05
CA TYR A 91 -17.54 24.31 -8.05
C TYR A 91 -17.26 22.83 -8.26
N GLY A 92 -17.83 21.99 -7.42
CA GLY A 92 -17.66 20.55 -7.46
C GLY A 92 -18.37 19.88 -6.29
N ASP A 93 -17.93 18.70 -5.91
CA ASP A 93 -18.48 17.89 -4.81
C ASP A 93 -17.69 18.04 -3.49
N GLY A 94 -16.61 18.81 -3.48
CA GLY A 94 -15.78 19.01 -2.29
C GLY A 94 -16.45 19.77 -1.15
N THR A 95 -15.79 19.84 -0.01
CA THR A 95 -16.29 20.50 1.21
C THR A 95 -16.60 21.97 0.94
N SER A 96 -17.86 22.33 1.13
CA SER A 96 -18.36 23.69 0.90
C SER A 96 -18.02 24.25 -0.49
N ALA A 97 -18.07 23.39 -1.52
CA ALA A 97 -17.81 23.76 -2.90
C ALA A 97 -18.61 25.00 -3.32
N GLY A 98 -17.96 25.90 -4.05
CA GLY A 98 -18.57 27.16 -4.46
C GLY A 98 -18.75 28.21 -3.36
N THR A 99 -18.16 28.01 -2.18
CA THR A 99 -18.21 28.94 -1.04
C THR A 99 -16.83 29.33 -0.55
N SER A 100 -16.75 30.32 0.35
CA SER A 100 -15.48 30.76 0.96
C SER A 100 -14.81 29.71 1.85
N SER A 101 -15.54 28.70 2.30
CA SER A 101 -15.01 27.58 3.08
C SER A 101 -14.55 26.39 2.21
N GLY A 102 -14.81 26.43 0.90
CA GLY A 102 -14.33 25.47 -0.08
C GLY A 102 -12.99 25.85 -0.70
N ALA A 103 -12.69 25.29 -1.86
CA ALA A 103 -11.52 25.69 -2.62
C ALA A 103 -11.76 27.03 -3.33
N ILE A 104 -10.74 27.88 -3.23
CA ILE A 104 -10.72 29.23 -3.82
C ILE A 104 -9.41 29.41 -4.58
N VAL A 105 -9.53 29.80 -5.84
CA VAL A 105 -8.39 30.18 -6.67
C VAL A 105 -8.26 31.69 -6.68
N ARG A 106 -7.04 32.19 -6.49
CA ARG A 106 -6.70 33.59 -6.71
C ARG A 106 -6.06 33.75 -8.10
N ILE A 107 -6.77 34.39 -8.99
CA ILE A 107 -6.39 34.57 -10.39
C ILE A 107 -5.68 35.91 -10.53
N THR A 108 -4.44 35.91 -11.02
CA THR A 108 -3.70 37.13 -11.36
C THR A 108 -3.77 37.32 -12.88
N VAL A 109 -4.16 38.50 -13.33
CA VAL A 109 -4.13 38.92 -14.73
C VAL A 109 -3.08 40.00 -14.90
N SER A 110 -2.16 39.78 -15.82
CA SER A 110 -1.10 40.71 -16.18
C SER A 110 -0.93 40.76 -17.69
N GLY A 111 -0.80 41.96 -18.26
CA GLY A 111 -0.70 42.11 -19.72
C GLY A 111 -1.92 41.63 -20.49
N GLY A 112 -3.09 41.59 -19.86
CA GLY A 112 -4.34 41.10 -20.46
C GLY A 112 -4.46 39.59 -20.52
N ALA A 113 -3.57 38.83 -19.89
CA ALA A 113 -3.55 37.37 -19.86
C ALA A 113 -3.55 36.85 -18.41
N ILE A 114 -4.11 35.67 -18.19
CA ILE A 114 -4.06 34.99 -16.88
C ILE A 114 -2.62 34.50 -16.66
N ALA A 115 -2.01 34.87 -15.54
CA ALA A 115 -0.69 34.43 -15.15
C ALA A 115 -0.66 32.92 -14.91
N SER A 116 0.50 32.28 -15.16
CA SER A 116 0.72 30.86 -14.90
C SER A 116 0.53 30.51 -13.41
N PHE A 117 0.33 29.22 -13.16
CA PHE A 117 0.27 28.73 -11.78
C PHE A 117 1.61 28.90 -11.08
N GLY A 118 1.55 29.29 -9.83
CA GLY A 118 2.70 29.42 -8.96
C GLY A 118 2.27 29.69 -7.53
N LEU A 119 3.21 30.08 -6.68
CA LEU A 119 2.95 30.30 -5.25
C LEU A 119 3.10 31.76 -4.82
N THR A 120 3.54 32.64 -5.71
CA THR A 120 3.78 34.06 -5.39
C THR A 120 2.53 34.87 -5.61
N ALA A 121 1.99 35.39 -4.52
CA ALA A 121 0.84 36.25 -4.55
C ALA A 121 1.13 37.57 -5.31
N GLY A 122 0.26 37.91 -6.28
CA GLY A 122 0.34 39.16 -7.05
C GLY A 122 1.09 39.04 -8.38
N THR A 123 1.91 38.01 -8.58
CA THR A 123 2.54 37.66 -9.86
C THR A 123 1.91 36.42 -10.48
N ASP A 124 1.60 35.42 -9.68
CA ASP A 124 1.10 34.14 -10.13
C ASP A 124 -0.40 33.96 -9.85
N THR A 125 -1.04 33.11 -10.64
CA THR A 125 -2.33 32.53 -10.27
C THR A 125 -2.06 31.46 -9.22
N THR A 126 -2.68 31.57 -8.04
CA THR A 126 -2.38 30.73 -6.88
C THR A 126 -3.64 30.06 -6.32
N ILE A 127 -3.46 29.05 -5.50
CA ILE A 127 -4.53 28.47 -4.69
C ILE A 127 -4.59 29.27 -3.37
N HIS A 128 -5.70 29.98 -3.13
CA HIS A 128 -5.95 30.68 -1.88
C HIS A 128 -6.38 29.71 -0.77
N SER A 129 -7.27 28.79 -1.10
CA SER A 129 -7.71 27.68 -0.27
C SER A 129 -7.89 26.43 -1.12
N GLY A 130 -7.31 25.30 -0.71
CA GLY A 130 -7.37 24.06 -1.47
C GLY A 130 -8.65 23.24 -1.25
N GLY A 131 -9.46 23.58 -0.22
CA GLY A 131 -10.64 22.78 0.15
C GLY A 131 -10.29 21.34 0.51
N ALA A 132 -11.29 20.47 0.47
CA ALA A 132 -11.15 19.02 0.71
C ALA A 132 -12.30 18.24 0.08
N GLY A 133 -12.11 16.95 -0.16
CA GLY A 133 -13.15 16.03 -0.61
C GLY A 133 -13.59 16.18 -2.05
N TYR A 134 -12.81 16.89 -2.88
CA TYR A 134 -13.15 17.03 -4.31
C TYR A 134 -12.79 15.75 -5.06
N THR A 135 -13.74 15.26 -5.87
CA THR A 135 -13.47 14.25 -6.91
C THR A 135 -13.58 14.86 -8.31
N TYR A 136 -14.27 15.96 -8.43
CA TYR A 136 -14.27 16.83 -9.63
C TYR A 136 -14.39 18.29 -9.19
N GLY A 137 -13.91 19.21 -10.03
CA GLY A 137 -14.00 20.64 -9.78
C GLY A 137 -13.84 21.46 -11.04
N SER A 138 -14.46 22.63 -11.06
CA SER A 138 -14.36 23.59 -12.16
C SER A 138 -14.31 25.02 -11.63
N VAL A 139 -13.63 25.89 -12.37
CA VAL A 139 -13.58 27.32 -12.09
C VAL A 139 -14.31 28.07 -13.20
N ASN A 140 -15.24 28.95 -12.82
CA ASN A 140 -15.95 29.79 -13.77
C ASN A 140 -15.37 31.19 -13.74
N LEU A 141 -14.75 31.63 -14.84
CA LEU A 141 -14.13 32.95 -14.97
C LEU A 141 -15.12 34.10 -15.18
N GLY A 142 -16.36 33.79 -15.56
CA GLY A 142 -17.39 34.79 -15.90
C GLY A 142 -18.32 35.19 -14.76
N SER A 143 -18.18 34.59 -13.58
CA SER A 143 -19.07 34.86 -12.45
C SER A 143 -18.43 35.79 -11.43
N SER A 144 -19.22 36.73 -10.91
CA SER A 144 -18.85 37.51 -9.73
C SER A 144 -19.19 36.68 -8.49
N TYR A 145 -18.21 36.51 -7.60
CA TYR A 145 -18.41 35.77 -6.36
C TYR A 145 -18.37 36.73 -5.15
N THR A 146 -19.33 36.56 -4.26
CA THR A 146 -19.26 37.17 -2.94
C THR A 146 -18.87 36.11 -1.93
N PHE A 147 -17.68 36.23 -1.36
CA PHE A 147 -17.27 35.36 -0.30
C PHE A 147 -17.71 35.94 1.05
N SER A 148 -18.18 35.09 1.95
CA SER A 148 -18.55 35.51 3.32
C SER A 148 -17.34 35.81 4.20
N ASP A 149 -16.14 35.52 3.71
CA ASP A 149 -14.89 35.76 4.41
C ASP A 149 -14.42 37.21 4.24
N SER A 150 -14.06 37.85 5.35
CA SER A 150 -13.70 39.26 5.37
C SER A 150 -12.49 39.55 4.49
N GLY A 151 -12.71 40.29 3.41
CA GLY A 151 -11.65 40.79 2.51
C GLY A 151 -11.54 40.05 1.17
N LEU A 152 -12.26 38.97 0.95
CA LEU A 152 -12.31 38.32 -0.35
C LEU A 152 -13.61 38.70 -1.08
N SER A 153 -13.53 39.66 -1.95
CA SER A 153 -14.62 39.95 -2.88
C SER A 153 -14.09 39.97 -4.31
N SER A 154 -14.62 39.13 -5.16
CA SER A 154 -14.42 39.22 -6.60
C SER A 154 -15.68 39.82 -7.21
N SER A 155 -15.94 41.09 -6.90
CA SER A 155 -17.06 41.83 -7.53
C SER A 155 -16.68 42.42 -8.89
N SER A 156 -15.43 42.30 -9.29
CA SER A 156 -14.89 42.86 -10.51
C SER A 156 -14.91 41.84 -11.63
N SER A 157 -15.57 42.16 -12.72
CA SER A 157 -15.46 41.38 -13.96
C SER A 157 -14.01 41.39 -14.46
N MET A 158 -13.51 40.25 -14.90
CA MET A 158 -12.21 40.15 -15.59
C MET A 158 -12.23 40.81 -16.98
N GLY A 159 -13.31 41.55 -17.33
CA GLY A 159 -13.50 42.19 -18.61
C GLY A 159 -14.01 41.23 -19.69
N SER A 160 -13.82 41.62 -20.97
CA SER A 160 -14.27 40.89 -22.13
C SER A 160 -13.24 39.93 -22.74
N GLY A 161 -12.22 39.56 -21.98
CA GLY A 161 -11.20 38.61 -22.40
C GLY A 161 -11.80 37.24 -22.76
N SER A 162 -11.05 36.50 -23.55
CA SER A 162 -11.47 35.18 -24.03
C SER A 162 -10.35 34.18 -24.15
N GLY A 163 -10.71 32.90 -24.26
CA GLY A 163 -9.72 31.80 -24.47
C GLY A 163 -8.92 31.42 -23.23
N GLY A 164 -9.17 32.04 -22.06
CA GLY A 164 -8.53 31.64 -20.80
C GLY A 164 -9.31 30.54 -20.10
N ALA A 165 -8.60 29.68 -19.40
CA ALA A 165 -9.15 28.67 -18.50
C ALA A 165 -8.28 28.48 -17.26
N VAL A 166 -8.91 28.08 -16.18
CA VAL A 166 -8.25 27.65 -14.93
C VAL A 166 -8.82 26.29 -14.57
N ASP A 167 -8.07 25.27 -14.84
CA ASP A 167 -8.46 23.89 -14.54
C ASP A 167 -7.79 23.44 -13.25
N VAL A 168 -8.56 22.84 -12.35
CA VAL A 168 -8.06 22.37 -11.05
C VAL A 168 -7.49 20.97 -11.19
N ILE A 169 -6.34 20.73 -10.57
CA ILE A 169 -5.75 19.41 -10.44
C ILE A 169 -5.97 18.96 -9.00
N ILE A 170 -6.82 17.94 -8.86
CA ILE A 170 -7.23 17.40 -7.56
C ILE A 170 -6.19 16.40 -7.10
N SER A 171 -5.84 16.44 -5.81
CA SER A 171 -4.94 15.43 -5.21
C SER A 171 -5.57 14.04 -5.26
N PRO A 172 -4.73 12.98 -5.25
CA PRO A 172 -5.24 11.61 -5.22
C PRO A 172 -6.06 11.35 -3.95
N LYS A 173 -6.78 10.24 -3.94
CA LYS A 173 -7.55 9.80 -2.77
C LYS A 173 -6.68 9.81 -1.51
N ASN A 174 -7.21 10.37 -0.43
CA ASN A 174 -6.55 10.65 0.84
C ASN A 174 -5.46 11.74 0.79
N GLY A 175 -5.18 12.35 -0.37
CA GLY A 175 -4.23 13.44 -0.53
C GLY A 175 -2.81 13.02 -0.90
N HIS A 176 -2.03 13.96 -1.42
CA HIS A 176 -0.64 13.74 -1.79
C HIS A 176 0.23 13.35 -0.59
N GLY A 177 0.91 12.20 -0.68
CA GLY A 177 1.81 11.68 0.35
C GLY A 177 1.12 10.94 1.48
N ASN A 178 -0.20 10.74 1.45
CA ASN A 178 -0.89 9.90 2.43
C ASN A 178 -0.33 8.47 2.40
N ASP A 179 -0.21 7.90 1.20
CA ASP A 179 0.48 6.65 0.95
C ASP A 179 1.32 6.79 -0.32
N ALA A 180 2.61 7.01 -0.15
CA ALA A 180 3.52 7.22 -1.26
C ALA A 180 3.66 5.99 -2.16
N VAL A 181 3.48 4.79 -1.61
CA VAL A 181 3.56 3.53 -2.38
C VAL A 181 2.40 3.42 -3.35
N ILE A 182 1.18 3.63 -2.86
CA ILE A 182 -0.03 3.62 -3.71
C ILE A 182 0.02 4.76 -4.73
N GLU A 183 0.42 5.96 -4.30
CA GLU A 183 0.44 7.14 -5.17
C GLU A 183 1.44 7.00 -6.34
N LEU A 184 2.57 6.34 -6.12
CA LEU A 184 3.56 6.05 -7.15
C LEU A 184 3.27 4.77 -7.94
N GLY A 185 2.21 4.04 -7.60
CA GLY A 185 1.83 2.79 -8.26
C GLY A 185 2.86 1.68 -8.02
N GLY A 186 3.37 1.56 -6.79
CA GLY A 186 4.34 0.53 -6.42
C GLY A 186 3.72 -0.87 -6.50
N HIS A 187 4.32 -1.71 -7.34
CA HIS A 187 3.91 -3.10 -7.56
C HIS A 187 5.05 -4.08 -7.27
N TYR A 188 6.18 -3.59 -6.74
CA TYR A 188 7.38 -4.39 -6.53
C TYR A 188 7.80 -4.36 -5.08
N VAL A 189 8.20 -5.51 -4.56
CA VAL A 189 8.91 -5.63 -3.28
C VAL A 189 10.31 -6.15 -3.57
N MET A 190 11.31 -5.42 -3.08
CA MET A 190 12.71 -5.84 -3.17
C MET A 190 13.20 -6.32 -1.81
N THR A 191 13.78 -7.50 -1.77
CA THR A 191 14.53 -7.98 -0.62
C THR A 191 16.02 -8.01 -0.97
N ALA A 192 16.87 -7.56 -0.05
CA ALA A 192 18.31 -7.61 -0.20
C ALA A 192 18.92 -8.46 0.92
N THR A 193 19.70 -9.45 0.55
CA THR A 193 20.41 -10.32 1.49
C THR A 193 21.89 -10.32 1.16
N THR A 194 22.73 -9.98 2.13
CA THR A 194 24.18 -10.09 2.01
C THR A 194 24.63 -11.36 2.70
N LEU A 195 25.25 -12.26 1.97
CA LEU A 195 25.86 -13.46 2.47
C LEU A 195 27.39 -13.25 2.56
N THR A 196 27.96 -13.50 3.72
CA THR A 196 29.43 -13.46 3.94
C THR A 196 29.93 -14.86 4.21
N GLN A 197 30.86 -15.37 3.39
CA GLN A 197 31.36 -16.76 3.48
C GLN A 197 32.84 -16.83 3.14
N ALA A 198 33.50 -17.95 3.55
CA ALA A 198 34.87 -18.26 3.12
C ALA A 198 34.91 -18.51 1.62
N GLU A 199 36.01 -18.10 1.02
CA GLU A 199 36.36 -18.47 -0.34
C GLU A 199 36.40 -20.00 -0.48
N ASN A 200 35.72 -20.55 -1.48
CA ASN A 200 35.54 -21.98 -1.79
C ASN A 200 34.61 -22.80 -0.86
N ASP A 201 33.81 -22.16 0.00
CA ASP A 201 32.77 -22.88 0.74
C ASP A 201 31.46 -22.93 -0.04
N ASP A 202 30.95 -24.14 -0.25
CA ASP A 202 29.64 -24.35 -0.87
C ASP A 202 28.51 -23.97 0.07
N VAL A 203 27.41 -23.47 -0.51
CA VAL A 203 26.13 -23.31 0.21
C VAL A 203 25.63 -24.69 0.56
N THR A 204 25.62 -25.04 1.84
CA THR A 204 25.14 -26.36 2.27
C THR A 204 23.61 -26.45 2.17
N THR A 205 23.15 -27.62 1.75
CA THR A 205 21.69 -27.90 1.64
C THR A 205 20.98 -27.99 3.00
N ALA A 206 21.77 -28.13 4.08
CA ALA A 206 21.25 -28.17 5.46
C ALA A 206 20.94 -26.78 6.05
N ASN A 207 21.19 -25.72 5.31
CA ASN A 207 20.93 -24.37 5.80
C ASN A 207 19.46 -23.97 5.64
N ASP A 208 18.97 -23.33 6.67
CA ASP A 208 17.62 -22.84 6.73
C ASP A 208 17.55 -21.37 6.26
N PHE A 209 17.03 -21.17 5.08
CA PHE A 209 16.84 -19.84 4.48
C PHE A 209 15.48 -19.24 4.87
N ARG A 210 15.24 -19.04 6.16
CA ARG A 210 14.00 -18.46 6.63
C ARG A 210 14.04 -16.94 6.61
N GLN A 211 12.96 -16.35 6.11
CA GLN A 211 12.61 -14.96 6.40
C GLN A 211 11.78 -14.91 7.68
N VAL A 212 12.13 -13.98 8.57
CA VAL A 212 11.34 -13.68 9.76
C VAL A 212 10.71 -12.30 9.55
N GLY A 213 9.39 -12.26 9.49
CA GLY A 213 8.64 -11.03 9.36
C GLY A 213 7.84 -10.73 10.64
N ILE A 214 7.60 -9.45 10.89
CA ILE A 214 6.63 -9.00 11.89
C ILE A 214 5.47 -8.38 11.14
N VAL A 215 4.28 -8.90 11.38
CA VAL A 215 3.02 -8.40 10.82
C VAL A 215 2.24 -7.71 11.94
N VAL A 216 1.73 -6.52 11.68
CA VAL A 216 0.86 -5.78 12.60
C VAL A 216 -0.57 -5.80 12.09
N ASP A 217 -1.51 -5.83 13.01
CA ASP A 217 -2.96 -5.76 12.77
C ASP A 217 -3.49 -6.79 11.75
N PRO A 218 -3.09 -8.08 11.82
CA PRO A 218 -3.75 -9.11 11.02
C PRO A 218 -5.23 -9.19 11.41
N THR A 219 -6.08 -9.53 10.47
CA THR A 219 -7.52 -9.59 10.73
C THR A 219 -7.97 -11.02 11.10
N THR A 220 -9.08 -11.11 11.82
CA THR A 220 -9.74 -12.39 12.12
C THR A 220 -10.29 -13.01 10.84
N TYR A 221 -10.12 -14.32 10.70
CA TYR A 221 -10.52 -15.08 9.51
C TYR A 221 -11.96 -14.75 9.05
N GLY A 222 -12.09 -14.45 7.77
CA GLY A 222 -13.37 -14.11 7.15
C GLY A 222 -13.95 -12.75 7.55
N THR A 223 -13.17 -11.89 8.24
CA THR A 223 -13.62 -10.57 8.67
C THR A 223 -12.58 -9.48 8.39
N THR A 224 -12.95 -8.22 8.61
CA THR A 224 -12.04 -7.06 8.58
C THR A 224 -11.63 -6.59 9.97
N THR A 225 -12.04 -7.31 11.03
CA THR A 225 -11.73 -6.95 12.42
C THR A 225 -10.32 -7.40 12.77
N VAL A 226 -9.53 -6.52 13.37
CA VAL A 226 -8.18 -6.84 13.84
C VAL A 226 -8.25 -7.98 14.87
N ALA A 227 -7.39 -8.98 14.69
CA ALA A 227 -7.32 -10.13 15.57
C ALA A 227 -6.71 -9.76 16.94
N THR A 228 -7.02 -10.55 17.95
CA THR A 228 -6.46 -10.40 19.30
C THR A 228 -5.36 -11.42 19.55
N SER A 229 -4.53 -11.19 20.57
CA SER A 229 -3.45 -12.12 20.95
C SER A 229 -3.95 -13.52 21.39
N SER A 230 -5.22 -13.67 21.70
CA SER A 230 -5.84 -14.94 22.07
C SER A 230 -6.49 -15.68 20.90
N THR A 231 -6.59 -15.05 19.73
CA THR A 231 -7.20 -15.60 18.49
C THR A 231 -6.23 -15.44 17.33
N ALA A 232 -5.07 -16.08 17.43
CA ALA A 232 -3.95 -15.85 16.51
C ALA A 232 -3.42 -17.13 15.83
N ARG A 233 -4.20 -18.22 15.84
CA ARG A 233 -3.80 -19.45 15.17
C ARG A 233 -3.88 -19.30 13.65
N GLN A 234 -2.80 -19.66 12.96
CA GLN A 234 -2.71 -19.55 11.50
C GLN A 234 -2.97 -20.87 10.76
N THR A 235 -3.04 -21.99 11.49
CA THR A 235 -3.22 -23.31 10.89
C THR A 235 -4.69 -23.67 10.76
N PHE A 236 -5.01 -24.39 9.70
CA PHE A 236 -6.21 -25.22 9.64
C PHE A 236 -6.05 -26.40 10.60
N ILE A 237 -7.17 -26.91 11.07
CA ILE A 237 -7.20 -28.13 11.89
C ILE A 237 -8.23 -29.09 11.27
N VAL A 238 -7.85 -30.35 11.22
CA VAL A 238 -8.81 -31.42 10.99
C VAL A 238 -8.68 -32.47 12.08
N LYS A 239 -9.81 -32.87 12.66
CA LYS A 239 -9.89 -34.00 13.60
C LYS A 239 -10.13 -35.27 12.85
N MET A 240 -9.32 -36.27 13.11
CA MET A 240 -9.48 -37.61 12.55
C MET A 240 -10.40 -38.46 13.42
N SER A 241 -11.37 -39.12 12.80
CA SER A 241 -12.19 -40.19 13.44
C SER A 241 -11.42 -41.50 13.52
N SER A 242 -10.51 -41.72 12.58
CA SER A 242 -9.57 -42.84 12.55
C SER A 242 -8.31 -42.45 11.81
N SER A 243 -7.17 -42.97 12.22
CA SER A 243 -5.88 -42.74 11.56
C SER A 243 -5.02 -44.00 11.58
N SER A 244 -4.12 -44.13 10.61
CA SER A 244 -3.11 -45.14 10.53
C SER A 244 -1.77 -44.51 10.18
N GLY A 245 -0.72 -44.89 10.89
CA GLY A 245 0.58 -44.26 10.77
C GLY A 245 0.66 -42.92 11.52
N THR A 246 1.77 -42.21 11.33
CA THR A 246 2.07 -40.92 11.96
C THR A 246 2.38 -39.94 10.85
N PHE A 247 1.64 -38.84 10.78
CA PHE A 247 1.95 -37.77 9.84
C PHE A 247 3.26 -37.08 10.23
N GLU A 248 4.09 -36.79 9.25
CA GLU A 248 5.37 -36.13 9.43
C GLU A 248 5.24 -34.59 9.24
N VAL A 249 5.96 -33.84 10.04
CA VAL A 249 6.01 -32.37 9.87
C VAL A 249 6.62 -32.06 8.51
N ASP A 250 6.12 -31.00 7.88
CA ASP A 250 6.53 -30.53 6.55
C ASP A 250 6.15 -31.44 5.38
N GLU A 251 5.53 -32.61 5.60
CA GLU A 251 5.07 -33.43 4.49
C GLU A 251 3.82 -32.84 3.80
N LYS A 252 3.72 -33.13 2.51
CA LYS A 252 2.52 -32.86 1.72
C LYS A 252 1.42 -33.84 2.11
N ILE A 253 0.21 -33.32 2.37
CA ILE A 253 -1.00 -34.12 2.52
C ILE A 253 -1.96 -33.84 1.37
N SER A 254 -2.73 -34.84 0.99
CA SER A 254 -3.73 -34.74 -0.07
C SER A 254 -5.04 -35.44 0.30
N GLN A 255 -6.13 -34.90 -0.22
CA GLN A 255 -7.45 -35.48 -0.17
C GLN A 255 -7.94 -35.72 -1.61
N ALA A 256 -7.71 -36.89 -2.15
CA ALA A 256 -7.86 -37.16 -3.58
C ALA A 256 -9.27 -36.88 -4.11
N SER A 257 -10.30 -37.09 -3.30
CA SER A 257 -11.70 -36.89 -3.71
C SER A 257 -12.09 -35.43 -3.89
N THR A 258 -11.41 -34.50 -3.19
CA THR A 258 -11.65 -33.06 -3.30
C THR A 258 -10.60 -32.39 -4.18
N GLY A 259 -9.41 -32.98 -4.33
CA GLY A 259 -8.24 -32.37 -4.92
C GLY A 259 -7.51 -31.42 -3.98
N ALA A 260 -7.90 -31.39 -2.69
CA ALA A 260 -7.25 -30.53 -1.71
C ALA A 260 -5.85 -31.05 -1.37
N ILE A 261 -4.91 -30.09 -1.26
CA ILE A 261 -3.52 -30.33 -0.90
C ILE A 261 -3.13 -29.36 0.22
N GLY A 262 -2.34 -29.84 1.18
CA GLY A 262 -1.82 -29.02 2.27
C GLY A 262 -0.45 -29.51 2.70
N LYS A 263 0.15 -28.81 3.65
CA LYS A 263 1.42 -29.12 4.27
C LYS A 263 1.23 -29.30 5.78
N VAL A 264 1.74 -30.37 6.33
CA VAL A 264 1.59 -30.67 7.76
C VAL A 264 2.45 -29.70 8.58
N VAL A 265 1.85 -29.13 9.61
CA VAL A 265 2.52 -28.33 10.62
C VAL A 265 2.76 -29.16 11.89
N GLU A 266 1.74 -29.93 12.32
CA GLU A 266 1.82 -30.77 13.52
C GLU A 266 0.78 -31.89 13.46
N TRP A 267 1.13 -33.05 14.02
CA TRP A 267 0.20 -34.15 14.28
C TRP A 267 0.08 -34.42 15.79
N ASP A 268 -1.04 -34.01 16.40
CA ASP A 268 -1.38 -34.37 17.77
C ASP A 268 -2.11 -35.72 17.80
N SER A 269 -1.36 -36.79 17.97
CA SER A 269 -1.91 -38.15 18.02
C SER A 269 -2.82 -38.38 19.23
N THR A 270 -2.60 -37.64 20.34
CA THR A 270 -3.40 -37.77 21.57
C THR A 270 -4.85 -37.31 21.37
N ARG A 271 -5.02 -36.24 20.58
CA ARG A 271 -6.32 -35.63 20.27
C ARG A 271 -6.81 -35.98 18.88
N SER A 272 -5.97 -36.68 18.11
CA SER A 272 -6.22 -36.98 16.68
C SER A 272 -6.43 -35.69 15.86
N LEU A 273 -5.68 -34.64 16.15
CA LEU A 273 -5.74 -33.38 15.44
C LEU A 273 -4.56 -33.24 14.49
N LEU A 274 -4.84 -33.01 13.22
CA LEU A 274 -3.84 -32.66 12.22
C LEU A 274 -3.90 -31.16 11.94
N TYR A 275 -2.79 -30.47 12.25
CA TYR A 275 -2.60 -29.04 11.94
C TYR A 275 -1.90 -28.96 10.61
N PHE A 276 -2.43 -28.15 9.70
CA PHE A 276 -1.87 -27.97 8.37
C PHE A 276 -2.09 -26.56 7.85
N GLN A 277 -1.36 -26.22 6.83
CA GLN A 277 -1.54 -24.98 6.07
C GLN A 277 -1.71 -25.29 4.58
N GLN A 278 -2.32 -24.36 3.86
CA GLN A 278 -2.48 -24.37 2.42
C GLN A 278 -1.82 -23.12 1.85
N GLU A 279 -1.00 -23.30 0.83
CA GLU A 279 -0.32 -22.21 0.12
C GLU A 279 -0.93 -22.06 -1.27
N ARG A 280 -0.90 -20.85 -1.81
CA ARG A 280 -1.51 -20.53 -3.12
C ARG A 280 -0.64 -20.92 -4.31
N PHE A 281 0.62 -21.33 -4.08
CA PHE A 281 1.59 -21.54 -5.14
C PHE A 281 2.01 -23.00 -5.27
N GLY A 282 2.43 -23.38 -6.48
CA GLY A 282 2.90 -24.72 -6.79
C GLY A 282 1.76 -25.71 -6.95
N ASP A 283 1.95 -26.91 -6.38
CA ASP A 283 1.03 -28.03 -6.49
C ASP A 283 0.07 -28.18 -5.28
N PHE A 284 -0.25 -27.06 -4.60
CA PHE A 284 -1.10 -27.02 -3.40
C PHE A 284 -2.61 -27.01 -3.69
N GLY A 285 -3.04 -27.62 -4.77
CA GLY A 285 -4.46 -27.84 -5.04
C GLY A 285 -5.28 -26.58 -5.22
N THR A 286 -4.79 -25.63 -5.98
CA THR A 286 -5.52 -24.40 -6.29
C THR A 286 -6.61 -24.63 -7.35
N ASN A 287 -7.73 -23.93 -7.19
CA ASN A 287 -8.77 -23.88 -8.21
C ASN A 287 -8.27 -23.06 -9.41
N SER A 288 -8.25 -23.65 -10.59
CA SER A 288 -7.75 -23.02 -11.81
C SER A 288 -8.54 -21.79 -12.28
N THR A 289 -9.77 -21.61 -11.79
CA THR A 289 -10.65 -20.51 -12.17
C THR A 289 -10.55 -19.34 -11.22
N THR A 290 -10.49 -19.61 -9.90
CA THR A 290 -10.49 -18.57 -8.86
C THR A 290 -9.11 -18.29 -8.28
N GLY A 291 -8.14 -19.19 -8.47
CA GLY A 291 -6.84 -19.14 -7.83
C GLY A 291 -6.85 -19.47 -6.33
N ASP A 292 -8.01 -19.78 -5.76
CA ASP A 292 -8.13 -20.11 -4.35
C ASP A 292 -7.73 -21.56 -4.09
N ASN A 293 -7.28 -21.85 -2.86
CA ASN A 293 -6.99 -23.22 -2.46
C ASN A 293 -8.28 -24.06 -2.40
N THR A 294 -8.18 -25.29 -2.91
CA THR A 294 -9.27 -26.26 -2.76
C THR A 294 -9.35 -26.70 -1.31
N ALA A 295 -10.50 -26.49 -0.67
CA ALA A 295 -10.67 -26.81 0.74
C ALA A 295 -10.74 -28.34 0.99
N PHE A 296 -10.12 -28.78 2.07
CA PHE A 296 -10.37 -30.10 2.64
C PHE A 296 -11.81 -30.17 3.17
N SER A 297 -12.53 -31.24 2.87
CA SER A 297 -13.92 -31.35 3.30
C SER A 297 -14.42 -32.81 3.37
N GLY A 298 -15.47 -33.01 4.15
CA GLY A 298 -16.11 -34.31 4.30
C GLY A 298 -15.24 -35.38 4.97
N ALA A 299 -15.74 -36.59 5.06
CA ALA A 299 -15.02 -37.75 5.63
C ALA A 299 -14.14 -38.45 4.60
N ASN A 300 -13.51 -37.68 3.72
CA ASN A 300 -12.66 -38.22 2.66
C ASN A 300 -11.25 -38.46 3.17
N LEU A 301 -10.65 -39.56 2.81
CA LEU A 301 -9.33 -39.97 3.28
C LEU A 301 -8.28 -38.92 2.96
N ILE A 302 -7.50 -38.55 3.96
CA ILE A 302 -6.31 -37.71 3.84
C ILE A 302 -5.09 -38.61 3.92
N THR A 303 -4.14 -38.41 2.99
CA THR A 303 -2.92 -39.22 2.89
C THR A 303 -1.69 -38.33 2.95
N GLY A 304 -0.71 -38.69 3.77
CA GLY A 304 0.64 -38.13 3.82
C GLY A 304 1.51 -38.71 2.71
N ALA A 305 2.26 -37.83 2.04
CA ALA A 305 3.06 -38.23 0.86
C ALA A 305 4.35 -38.96 1.24
N SER A 306 5.00 -38.58 2.33
CA SER A 306 6.26 -39.17 2.79
C SER A 306 6.02 -40.30 3.77
N SER A 307 5.21 -40.06 4.79
CA SER A 307 4.91 -41.03 5.84
C SER A 307 4.00 -42.17 5.40
N SER A 308 3.26 -42.00 4.32
CA SER A 308 2.14 -42.88 3.93
C SER A 308 1.07 -42.98 5.02
N ALA A 309 1.07 -42.10 6.02
CA ALA A 309 0.01 -42.01 7.01
C ALA A 309 -1.33 -41.69 6.37
N THR A 310 -2.39 -42.22 6.93
CA THR A 310 -3.76 -41.97 6.45
C THR A 310 -4.66 -41.56 7.61
N GLY A 311 -5.64 -40.71 7.33
CA GLY A 311 -6.66 -40.35 8.30
C GLY A 311 -7.99 -40.03 7.66
N THR A 312 -9.07 -40.53 8.30
CA THR A 312 -10.43 -40.17 7.91
C THR A 312 -10.95 -39.08 8.82
N PRO A 313 -11.30 -37.90 8.27
CA PRO A 313 -11.85 -36.82 9.06
C PRO A 313 -13.12 -37.18 9.81
N SER A 314 -13.30 -36.60 11.00
CA SER A 314 -14.54 -36.68 11.76
C SER A 314 -15.64 -35.88 11.06
N THR A 315 -16.88 -36.33 11.22
CA THR A 315 -18.08 -35.60 10.78
C THR A 315 -18.78 -34.87 11.94
N THR A 316 -18.21 -34.95 13.14
CA THR A 316 -18.82 -34.42 14.35
C THR A 316 -18.48 -32.93 14.50
N THR A 317 -19.47 -32.14 14.88
CA THR A 317 -19.26 -30.75 15.32
C THR A 317 -19.03 -30.77 16.84
N GLU A 318 -17.85 -30.37 17.27
CA GLU A 318 -17.45 -30.48 18.67
C GLU A 318 -16.42 -29.39 19.04
N THR A 319 -16.21 -29.20 20.32
CA THR A 319 -15.13 -28.33 20.85
C THR A 319 -14.06 -29.19 21.50
N VAL A 320 -12.81 -29.00 21.12
CA VAL A 320 -11.65 -29.72 21.67
C VAL A 320 -10.80 -28.78 22.48
N THR A 321 -10.39 -29.22 23.68
CA THR A 321 -9.43 -28.47 24.51
C THR A 321 -8.00 -28.82 24.10
N LEU A 322 -7.21 -27.78 23.79
CA LEU A 322 -5.81 -27.88 23.39
C LEU A 322 -4.88 -27.98 24.61
N PRO A 323 -3.58 -28.34 24.44
CA PRO A 323 -2.62 -28.44 25.55
C PRO A 323 -2.44 -27.15 26.36
N ASN A 324 -2.60 -25.99 25.73
CA ASN A 324 -2.52 -24.66 26.36
C ASN A 324 -3.80 -24.21 27.05
N SER A 325 -4.76 -25.11 27.25
CA SER A 325 -6.09 -24.86 27.79
C SER A 325 -7.02 -24.01 26.93
N ASN A 326 -6.59 -23.57 25.75
CA ASN A 326 -7.47 -22.94 24.77
C ASN A 326 -8.38 -23.99 24.14
N THR A 327 -9.48 -23.56 23.58
CA THR A 327 -10.43 -24.45 22.89
C THR A 327 -10.49 -24.13 21.40
N VAL A 328 -10.71 -25.15 20.58
CA VAL A 328 -11.01 -25.01 19.16
C VAL A 328 -12.38 -25.63 18.89
N SER A 329 -13.23 -24.88 18.21
CA SER A 329 -14.52 -25.39 17.73
C SER A 329 -14.35 -25.95 16.33
N LEU A 330 -14.72 -27.21 16.15
CA LEU A 330 -14.67 -27.93 14.90
C LEU A 330 -16.09 -28.04 14.33
N THR A 331 -16.26 -27.64 13.09
CA THR A 331 -17.51 -27.86 12.36
C THR A 331 -17.31 -29.04 11.42
N THR A 332 -18.06 -30.13 11.65
CA THR A 332 -17.91 -31.40 10.89
C THR A 332 -16.46 -31.87 10.79
N GLY A 333 -15.72 -31.74 11.91
CA GLY A 333 -14.32 -32.16 12.03
C GLY A 333 -13.29 -31.17 11.60
N TYR A 334 -13.64 -30.00 11.04
CA TYR A 334 -12.69 -29.01 10.52
C TYR A 334 -12.78 -27.68 11.28
N ALA A 335 -11.66 -27.00 11.38
CA ALA A 335 -11.59 -25.62 11.83
C ALA A 335 -10.68 -24.79 10.91
N ASN A 336 -11.16 -23.61 10.53
CA ASN A 336 -10.38 -22.61 9.79
C ASN A 336 -9.31 -21.97 10.70
N PRO A 337 -8.29 -21.33 10.13
CA PRO A 337 -7.40 -20.45 10.89
C PRO A 337 -8.20 -19.39 11.65
N GLU A 338 -7.64 -18.86 12.71
CA GLU A 338 -8.22 -17.70 13.41
C GLU A 338 -7.80 -16.38 12.77
N LEU A 339 -6.65 -16.38 12.09
CA LEU A 339 -6.17 -15.25 11.30
C LEU A 339 -6.55 -15.41 9.83
N GLN A 340 -6.94 -14.30 9.22
CA GLN A 340 -7.12 -14.22 7.77
C GLN A 340 -5.75 -14.29 7.10
N PRO A 341 -5.51 -15.25 6.19
CA PRO A 341 -4.29 -15.29 5.39
C PRO A 341 -4.09 -13.97 4.61
N ASP A 342 -2.83 -13.58 4.45
CA ASP A 342 -2.43 -12.41 3.68
C ASP A 342 -3.02 -11.07 4.19
N SER A 343 -3.36 -11.00 5.48
CA SER A 343 -3.87 -9.79 6.12
C SER A 343 -2.85 -9.15 7.07
N GLY A 344 -3.05 -7.88 7.40
CA GLY A 344 -2.15 -7.08 8.22
C GLY A 344 -1.06 -6.39 7.41
N ASN A 345 -0.21 -5.64 8.10
CA ASN A 345 0.89 -4.88 7.50
C ASN A 345 2.24 -5.43 7.96
N ILE A 346 3.15 -5.66 7.03
CA ILE A 346 4.52 -6.07 7.35
C ILE A 346 5.28 -4.83 7.81
N ILE A 347 5.73 -4.82 9.08
CA ILE A 347 6.49 -3.71 9.67
C ILE A 347 7.98 -4.01 9.81
N TYR A 348 8.37 -5.27 9.72
CA TYR A 348 9.75 -5.70 9.80
C TYR A 348 9.95 -6.98 9.02
N LEU A 349 11.08 -7.08 8.31
CA LEU A 349 11.47 -8.28 7.59
C LEU A 349 12.97 -8.53 7.81
N GLU A 350 13.31 -9.68 8.37
CA GLU A 350 14.68 -10.12 8.56
C GLU A 350 14.96 -11.36 7.72
N ASN A 351 16.02 -11.29 6.91
CA ASN A 351 16.57 -12.46 6.26
C ASN A 351 17.61 -13.08 7.19
N ARG A 352 17.32 -14.23 7.77
CA ARG A 352 18.28 -14.94 8.61
C ARG A 352 19.45 -15.41 7.76
N LYS A 353 20.66 -15.10 8.22
CA LYS A 353 21.88 -15.66 7.64
C LYS A 353 21.94 -17.14 8.00
N PRO A 354 21.81 -18.06 7.04
CA PRO A 354 21.82 -19.49 7.34
C PRO A 354 23.21 -20.03 7.65
N ILE A 355 24.27 -19.30 7.30
CA ILE A 355 25.66 -19.76 7.38
C ILE A 355 26.57 -18.65 7.90
N SER A 356 27.51 -18.98 8.78
CA SER A 356 28.71 -18.16 9.00
C SER A 356 29.65 -18.38 7.83
N ARG A 357 29.73 -17.43 6.93
CA ARG A 357 30.73 -17.42 5.86
C ARG A 357 32.01 -16.77 6.37
N SER A 358 33.15 -17.09 5.81
CA SER A 358 34.40 -16.42 6.23
C SER A 358 34.39 -14.96 5.79
N SER A 359 35.28 -14.17 6.43
CA SER A 359 35.34 -12.73 6.25
C SER A 359 35.69 -12.26 4.84
N ASP A 360 36.06 -13.14 3.95
CA ASP A 360 36.68 -12.82 2.66
C ASP A 360 35.69 -12.94 1.47
N GLN A 361 34.54 -13.56 1.68
CA GLN A 361 33.53 -13.71 0.64
C GLN A 361 32.22 -12.97 0.99
N THR A 362 31.77 -12.10 0.09
CA THR A 362 30.51 -11.39 0.21
C THR A 362 29.67 -11.62 -1.06
N GLU A 363 28.46 -12.08 -0.88
CA GLU A 363 27.47 -12.20 -1.95
C GLU A 363 26.24 -11.37 -1.60
N ASP A 364 25.80 -10.51 -2.52
CA ASP A 364 24.58 -9.74 -2.41
C ASP A 364 23.50 -10.36 -3.29
N ILE A 365 22.44 -10.86 -2.66
CA ILE A 365 21.28 -11.40 -3.35
C ILE A 365 20.16 -10.37 -3.26
N LYS A 366 19.70 -9.85 -4.40
CA LYS A 366 18.54 -8.98 -4.50
C LYS A 366 17.44 -9.74 -5.24
N VAL A 367 16.30 -9.89 -4.60
CA VAL A 367 15.10 -10.49 -5.19
C VAL A 367 14.04 -9.40 -5.32
N ILE A 368 13.49 -9.26 -6.52
CA ILE A 368 12.43 -8.32 -6.83
C ILE A 368 11.21 -9.14 -7.19
N ILE A 369 10.11 -8.90 -6.51
CA ILE A 369 8.85 -9.59 -6.71
C ILE A 369 7.82 -8.54 -7.16
N GLU A 370 7.17 -8.80 -8.28
CA GLU A 370 6.03 -8.04 -8.78
C GLU A 370 4.73 -8.66 -8.26
N PHE A 371 3.77 -7.82 -7.83
CA PHE A 371 2.46 -8.22 -7.32
C PHE A 371 1.32 -7.76 -8.23
#